data_7bc7e1c8707ddd79f823587eeb0a8b53
#
_entry.id   7bc7e1c8707ddd79f823587eeb0a8b53
#
_cell.length_a   1.000
_cell.length_b   1.000
_cell.length_c   1.000
_cell.angle_alpha   90.00
_cell.angle_beta   90.00
_cell.angle_gamma   90.00
#
_symmetry.space_group_name_H-M   'P 1'
#
loop_
_entity.id
_entity.type
_entity.pdbx_description
1 polymer ?
#
loop_
_entity_poly.entity_id
_entity_poly.type
_entity_poly.pdbx_seq_one_letter_code
_entity_poly.pdbx_strand_id
1 'polypeptide(L)'
;DQWLEHEEEIEIEKTMGKALHTPGHTPGSMCFLFDSQKLLIAGDTLFQGSIGRTDLWGGDYSKIEQSIQGELYTLDEATNVITGHGESTTIGREMRSNNFVRA
;
A
#
# COMPACT_ATOMS: atom_id res chain seq x y z
N ASP A 1 16.75 2.45 9.85
CA ASP A 1 16.18 2.58 8.51
C ASP A 1 16.13 4.02 8.12
N GLN A 2 16.15 4.25 6.84
CA GLN A 2 16.11 5.61 6.34
C GLN A 2 14.72 5.94 5.82
N TRP A 3 14.39 7.22 5.90
CA TRP A 3 13.15 7.74 5.34
C TRP A 3 13.29 7.88 3.84
N LEU A 4 12.23 7.50 3.12
CA LEU A 4 12.18 7.66 1.67
C LEU A 4 11.13 8.71 1.32
N GLU A 5 11.43 9.49 0.29
CA GLU A 5 10.45 10.43 -0.23
C GLU A 5 9.42 9.69 -1.09
N HIS A 6 8.22 10.27 -1.20
CA HIS A 6 7.19 9.71 -2.07
C HIS A 6 7.72 9.60 -3.50
N GLU A 7 7.50 8.43 -4.10
CA GLU A 7 7.93 8.11 -5.46
C GLU A 7 9.45 8.11 -5.66
N GLU A 8 10.21 8.11 -4.58
CA GLU A 8 11.64 7.92 -4.70
C GLU A 8 11.91 6.51 -5.22
N GLU A 9 12.76 6.41 -6.24
CA GLU A 9 13.09 5.11 -6.81
C GLU A 9 14.16 4.41 -6.00
N ILE A 10 13.99 3.10 -5.82
CA ILE A 10 14.96 2.26 -5.12
C ILE A 10 15.30 1.07 -5.99
N GLU A 11 16.52 0.56 -5.85
CA GLU A 11 16.96 -0.62 -6.58
C GLU A 11 17.16 -1.76 -5.60
N ILE A 12 16.49 -2.89 -5.84
CA ILE A 12 16.64 -4.09 -5.04
C ILE A 12 16.92 -5.24 -5.99
N GLU A 13 18.10 -5.85 -5.87
CA GLU A 13 18.49 -6.96 -6.71
C GLU A 13 18.29 -6.66 -8.20
N LYS A 14 18.69 -5.48 -8.62
CA LYS A 14 18.57 -4.98 -9.99
C LYS A 14 17.14 -4.76 -10.45
N THR A 15 16.20 -4.73 -9.51
CA THR A 15 14.81 -4.40 -9.79
C THR A 15 14.53 -3.00 -9.28
N MET A 16 14.01 -2.14 -10.16
CA MET A 16 13.69 -0.77 -9.77
C MET A 16 12.29 -0.70 -9.20
N GLY A 17 12.17 -0.09 -8.03
CA GLY A 17 10.89 0.11 -7.38
C GLY A 17 10.65 1.57 -7.05
N LYS A 18 9.43 1.90 -6.67
CA LYS A 18 9.05 3.23 -6.22
C LYS A 18 8.50 3.16 -4.81
N ALA A 19 8.92 4.12 -3.97
CA ALA A 19 8.34 4.27 -2.65
C ALA A 19 7.12 5.18 -2.74
N LEU A 20 5.99 4.69 -2.23
CA LEU A 20 4.75 5.47 -2.21
C LEU A 20 4.42 5.80 -0.76
N HIS A 21 4.24 7.08 -0.46
CA HIS A 21 3.87 7.50 0.89
C HIS A 21 2.38 7.26 1.09
N THR A 22 2.05 6.39 2.04
CA THR A 22 0.67 5.98 2.29
C THR A 22 0.35 6.13 3.78
N PRO A 23 0.23 7.39 4.27
CA PRO A 23 -0.02 7.61 5.68
C PRO A 23 -1.41 7.16 6.10
N GLY A 24 -1.59 6.91 7.37
CA GLY A 24 -2.87 6.55 7.97
C GLY A 24 -2.74 5.50 9.05
N HIS A 25 -2.02 4.40 8.80
CA HIS A 25 -1.64 3.47 9.87
C HIS A 25 -0.63 4.16 10.78
N THR A 26 0.39 4.75 10.18
CA THR A 26 1.28 5.71 10.84
C THR A 26 1.54 6.87 9.89
N PRO A 27 2.02 8.02 10.40
CA PRO A 27 2.32 9.16 9.51
C PRO A 27 3.39 8.87 8.47
N GLY A 28 4.30 7.95 8.77
CA GLY A 28 5.41 7.63 7.87
C GLY A 28 5.24 6.34 7.08
N SER A 29 4.04 5.77 7.05
CA SER A 29 3.83 4.50 6.35
C SER A 29 4.12 4.63 4.86
N MET A 30 4.76 3.60 4.31
CA MET A 30 5.17 3.57 2.90
C MET A 30 4.79 2.23 2.30
N CYS A 31 4.51 2.24 1.00
CA CYS A 31 4.40 1.03 0.19
C CYS A 31 5.48 1.08 -0.88
N PHE A 32 5.83 -0.07 -1.43
CA PHE A 32 6.88 -0.16 -2.46
C PHE A 32 6.31 -0.83 -3.69
N LEU A 33 6.33 -0.11 -4.82
CA LEU A 33 5.77 -0.59 -6.07
C LEU A 33 6.88 -1.02 -7.02
N PHE A 34 6.79 -2.25 -7.52
CA PHE A 34 7.65 -2.78 -8.57
C PHE A 34 6.78 -2.97 -9.81
N ASP A 35 6.59 -1.89 -10.56
CA ASP A 35 5.60 -1.80 -11.62
C ASP A 35 5.84 -2.80 -12.75
N SER A 36 7.10 -2.99 -13.13
CA SER A 36 7.42 -3.93 -14.22
C SER A 36 7.05 -5.37 -13.86
N GLN A 37 6.94 -5.69 -12.58
CA GLN A 37 6.57 -7.02 -12.11
C GLN A 37 5.12 -7.08 -11.64
N LYS A 38 4.38 -5.99 -11.70
CA LYS A 38 3.02 -5.90 -11.17
C LYS A 38 2.97 -6.34 -9.72
N LEU A 39 3.86 -5.79 -8.90
CA LEU A 39 4.03 -6.21 -7.51
C LEU A 39 4.05 -4.99 -6.60
N LEU A 40 3.23 -5.03 -5.55
CA LEU A 40 3.20 -3.99 -4.52
C LEU A 40 3.48 -4.63 -3.16
N ILE A 41 4.42 -4.07 -2.43
CA ILE A 41 4.67 -4.47 -1.04
C ILE A 41 3.97 -3.42 -0.19
N ALA A 42 2.84 -3.80 0.41
CA ALA A 42 1.95 -2.87 1.09
C ALA A 42 2.18 -2.77 2.59
N GLY A 43 2.97 -3.67 3.17
CA GLY A 43 3.23 -3.64 4.60
C GLY A 43 1.94 -3.64 5.40
N ASP A 44 1.79 -2.65 6.27
CA ASP A 44 0.63 -2.56 7.16
C ASP A 44 -0.43 -1.58 6.65
N THR A 45 -0.40 -1.21 5.37
CA THR A 45 -1.39 -0.29 4.80
C THR A 45 -2.61 -1.03 4.28
N LEU A 46 -2.42 -2.09 3.50
CA LEU A 46 -3.51 -2.82 2.86
C LEU A 46 -3.34 -4.30 3.09
N PHE A 47 -4.42 -4.96 3.51
CA PHE A 47 -4.47 -6.40 3.73
C PHE A 47 -5.59 -7.00 2.89
N GLN A 48 -5.60 -8.33 2.79
CA GLN A 48 -6.70 -9.01 2.12
C GLN A 48 -7.99 -8.78 2.93
N GLY A 49 -8.91 -8.03 2.33
CA GLY A 49 -10.19 -7.71 2.95
C GLY A 49 -10.13 -6.69 4.07
N SER A 50 -8.97 -6.10 4.34
CA SER A 50 -8.81 -5.20 5.48
C SER A 50 -7.78 -4.10 5.19
N ILE A 51 -7.58 -3.24 6.17
CA ILE A 51 -6.59 -2.16 6.10
C ILE A 51 -5.83 -2.11 7.42
N GLY A 52 -4.72 -1.37 7.45
CA GLY A 52 -3.98 -1.16 8.67
C GLY A 52 -4.85 -0.46 9.71
N ARG A 53 -4.65 -0.80 10.99
CA ARG A 53 -5.44 -0.17 12.04
C ARG A 53 -5.06 1.32 12.16
N THR A 54 -6.04 2.14 12.51
CA THR A 54 -5.85 3.58 12.59
C THR A 54 -6.19 4.14 13.97
N ASP A 55 -6.43 3.25 14.94
CA ASP A 55 -6.86 3.63 16.27
C ASP A 55 -5.70 3.80 17.26
N LEU A 56 -4.47 3.63 16.80
CA LEU A 56 -3.28 3.87 17.62
C LEU A 56 -2.78 5.29 17.42
N TRP A 57 -1.90 5.72 18.33
CA TRP A 57 -1.35 7.06 18.27
C TRP A 57 -0.71 7.31 16.90
N GLY A 58 -1.08 8.41 16.24
CA GLY A 58 -0.60 8.74 14.91
C GLY A 58 -1.41 8.13 13.79
N GLY A 59 -2.37 7.24 14.09
CA GLY A 59 -3.23 6.66 13.09
C GLY A 59 -4.36 7.62 12.69
N ASP A 60 -4.82 7.51 11.44
CA ASP A 60 -5.85 8.40 10.90
C ASP A 60 -6.58 7.70 9.76
N TYR A 61 -7.85 7.36 10.00
CA TYR A 61 -8.64 6.63 9.00
C TYR A 61 -8.80 7.41 7.70
N SER A 62 -9.06 8.72 7.79
CA SER A 62 -9.22 9.54 6.59
C SER A 62 -7.96 9.52 5.73
N LYS A 63 -6.79 9.54 6.38
CA LYS A 63 -5.53 9.52 5.65
C LYS A 63 -5.26 8.17 5.00
N ILE A 64 -5.55 7.06 5.69
CA ILE A 64 -5.34 5.75 5.09
C ILE A 64 -6.32 5.53 3.93
N GLU A 65 -7.54 6.02 4.06
CA GLU A 65 -8.51 5.94 2.98
C GLU A 65 -8.03 6.72 1.75
N GLN A 66 -7.55 7.94 1.94
CA GLN A 66 -6.99 8.74 0.86
C GLN A 66 -5.78 8.10 0.23
N SER A 67 -4.91 7.52 1.06
CA SER A 67 -3.71 6.84 0.58
C SER A 67 -4.07 5.65 -0.31
N ILE A 68 -5.01 4.84 0.14
CA ILE A 68 -5.40 3.64 -0.60
C ILE A 68 -6.10 4.02 -1.90
N GLN A 69 -7.08 4.92 -1.84
CA GLN A 69 -7.84 5.29 -3.03
C GLN A 69 -7.01 6.12 -4.01
N GLY A 70 -6.16 7.01 -3.49
CA GLY A 70 -5.38 7.92 -4.32
C GLY A 70 -4.09 7.32 -4.88
N GLU A 71 -3.45 6.45 -4.12
CA GLU A 71 -2.15 5.90 -4.51
C GLU A 71 -2.22 4.45 -4.95
N LEU A 72 -3.01 3.63 -4.27
CA LEU A 72 -3.01 2.18 -4.56
C LEU A 72 -4.08 1.79 -5.56
N TYR A 73 -5.27 2.35 -5.46
CA TYR A 73 -6.37 1.96 -6.35
C TYR A 73 -6.28 2.61 -7.73
N THR A 74 -5.23 3.38 -7.99
CA THR A 74 -4.91 3.89 -9.33
C THR A 74 -3.98 2.95 -10.07
N LEU A 75 -3.47 1.92 -9.41
CA LEU A 75 -2.57 0.95 -10.02
C LEU A 75 -3.35 -0.05 -10.86
N ASP A 76 -2.62 -0.80 -11.70
CA ASP A 76 -3.22 -1.88 -12.50
C ASP A 76 -3.92 -2.87 -11.56
N GLU A 77 -5.14 -3.27 -11.88
CA GLU A 77 -5.91 -4.19 -11.04
C GLU A 77 -5.25 -5.55 -10.89
N ALA A 78 -4.41 -5.94 -11.85
CA ALA A 78 -3.70 -7.21 -11.78
C ALA A 78 -2.48 -7.16 -10.86
N THR A 79 -2.16 -6.01 -10.29
CA THR A 79 -1.02 -5.88 -9.38
C THR A 79 -1.20 -6.77 -8.17
N ASN A 80 -0.22 -7.65 -7.93
CA ASN A 80 -0.21 -8.50 -6.75
C ASN A 80 0.25 -7.70 -5.55
N VAL A 81 -0.39 -7.90 -4.41
CA VAL A 81 -0.11 -7.17 -3.19
C VAL A 81 0.40 -8.13 -2.13
N ILE A 82 1.63 -7.89 -1.67
CA ILE A 82 2.19 -8.62 -0.54
C ILE A 82 1.92 -7.78 0.70
N THR A 83 1.18 -8.36 1.63
CA THR A 83 0.77 -7.67 2.85
C THR A 83 1.72 -7.98 3.99
N GLY A 84 1.69 -7.14 5.03
CA GLY A 84 2.53 -7.36 6.20
C GLY A 84 2.09 -8.57 7.03
N HIS A 85 0.81 -8.88 6.99
CA HIS A 85 0.23 -10.01 7.71
C HIS A 85 -0.85 -10.65 6.85
N GLY A 86 -0.99 -11.96 6.93
CA GLY A 86 -2.06 -12.66 6.25
C GLY A 86 -1.76 -12.93 4.79
N GLU A 87 -2.81 -13.18 4.02
CA GLU A 87 -2.72 -13.64 2.65
C GLU A 87 -2.41 -12.49 1.69
N SER A 88 -1.70 -12.82 0.60
CA SER A 88 -1.53 -11.89 -0.50
C SER A 88 -2.87 -11.65 -1.21
N THR A 89 -2.96 -10.54 -1.92
CA THR A 89 -4.19 -10.19 -2.64
C THR A 89 -3.83 -9.48 -3.94
N THR A 90 -4.82 -8.85 -4.58
CA THR A 90 -4.59 -8.01 -5.77
C THR A 90 -5.30 -6.69 -5.58
N ILE A 91 -4.82 -5.67 -6.30
CA ILE A 91 -5.45 -4.34 -6.24
C ILE A 91 -6.91 -4.45 -6.68
N GLY A 92 -7.19 -5.15 -7.78
CA GLY A 92 -8.56 -5.28 -8.28
C GLY A 92 -9.50 -5.94 -7.29
N ARG A 93 -9.03 -6.98 -6.59
CA ARG A 93 -9.84 -7.64 -5.58
C ARG A 93 -10.22 -6.67 -4.46
N GLU A 94 -9.25 -5.90 -3.99
CA GLU A 94 -9.50 -4.99 -2.88
C GLU A 94 -10.36 -3.79 -3.30
N MET A 95 -10.22 -3.33 -4.53
CA MET A 95 -11.09 -2.27 -5.04
C MET A 95 -12.56 -2.65 -4.97
N ARG A 96 -12.85 -3.93 -5.18
CA ARG A 96 -14.24 -4.42 -5.26
C ARG A 96 -14.77 -4.96 -3.93
N SER A 97 -13.90 -5.52 -3.10
CA SER A 97 -14.39 -6.32 -1.96
C SER A 97 -13.73 -6.03 -0.63
N ASN A 98 -12.82 -5.04 -0.54
CA ASN A 98 -12.24 -4.70 0.76
C ASN A 98 -13.35 -4.27 1.72
N ASN A 99 -13.30 -4.75 2.96
CA ASN A 99 -14.35 -4.47 3.93
C ASN A 99 -14.37 -3.03 4.43
N PHE A 100 -13.29 -2.28 4.23
CA PHE A 100 -13.15 -0.93 4.79
C PHE A 100 -13.02 0.14 3.72
N VAL A 101 -12.21 -0.09 2.67
CA VAL A 101 -11.96 0.92 1.65
C VAL A 101 -12.11 0.29 0.28
N ARG A 102 -13.11 0.71 -0.47
CA ARG A 102 -13.34 0.28 -1.85
C ARG A 102 -13.08 1.43 -2.81
N ALA A 103 -12.93 1.07 -4.06
CA ALA A 103 -12.76 2.09 -5.10
C ALA A 103 -14.03 2.93 -5.28
#